data_658e643721363f03e8f7638476bddb72
#
_entry.id   658e643721363f03e8f7638476bddb72
#
_cell.length_a   1.000
_cell.length_b   1.000
_cell.length_c   1.000
_cell.angle_alpha   90.00
_cell.angle_beta   90.00
_cell.angle_gamma   90.00
#
_symmetry.space_group_name_H-M   'P 1'
#
loop_
_entity.id
_entity.type
_entity.pdbx_description
1 polymer ?
#
loop_
_entity_poly.entity_id
_entity_poly.type
_entity_poly.pdbx_seq_one_letter_code
_entity_poly.pdbx_strand_id
1 'polypeptide(L)'
;MLGPLLVVDDDAAVRGLVVRILRGWGHAAIGEAGSVAEALDYVDTWRPTVVLVDVGLPDGDGFDLSRQLRDKPWEMRIVVFSSDADPANNAAAERAGAIGFFPKDELLSPALQRLIEDRTDDEP
;
A
#
# COMPACT_ATOMS: atom_id res chain seq x y z
N MET A 1 -2.31 -17.80 -2.04
CA MET A 1 -1.24 -17.02 -2.64
C MET A 1 -1.77 -15.64 -3.02
N LEU A 2 -1.04 -14.60 -2.62
CA LEU A 2 -1.43 -13.25 -2.99
C LEU A 2 -1.04 -12.96 -4.43
N GLY A 3 -1.84 -12.14 -5.11
CA GLY A 3 -1.48 -11.63 -6.41
C GLY A 3 -0.39 -10.59 -6.33
N PRO A 4 -0.16 -9.80 -7.38
CA PRO A 4 0.88 -8.78 -7.38
C PRO A 4 0.65 -7.75 -6.29
N LEU A 5 1.75 -7.24 -5.73
CA LEU A 5 1.74 -6.13 -4.79
C LEU A 5 2.34 -4.90 -5.46
N LEU A 6 1.93 -3.73 -5.02
CA LEU A 6 2.50 -2.48 -5.51
C LEU A 6 2.93 -1.63 -4.33
N VAL A 7 4.13 -1.06 -4.41
CA VAL A 7 4.65 -0.12 -3.42
C VAL A 7 4.76 1.25 -4.09
N VAL A 8 4.07 2.24 -3.53
CA VAL A 8 4.02 3.60 -4.07
C VAL A 8 4.68 4.56 -3.09
N ASP A 9 5.84 5.08 -3.46
CA ASP A 9 6.60 6.04 -2.64
C ASP A 9 7.60 6.73 -3.57
N ASP A 10 7.68 8.06 -3.50
CA ASP A 10 8.60 8.81 -4.34
C ASP A 10 10.05 8.70 -3.88
N ASP A 11 10.28 8.25 -2.64
CA ASP A 11 11.63 8.02 -2.14
C ASP A 11 12.08 6.61 -2.53
N ALA A 12 13.00 6.54 -3.49
CA ALA A 12 13.47 5.24 -4.01
C ALA A 12 14.13 4.39 -2.93
N ALA A 13 14.78 5.00 -1.94
CA ALA A 13 15.43 4.25 -0.86
C ALA A 13 14.40 3.59 0.04
N VAL A 14 13.33 4.31 0.40
CA VAL A 14 12.24 3.77 1.19
C VAL A 14 11.52 2.68 0.40
N ARG A 15 11.22 2.95 -0.86
CA ARG A 15 10.55 1.99 -1.73
C ARG A 15 11.33 0.68 -1.81
N GLY A 16 12.65 0.77 -2.01
CA GLY A 16 13.51 -0.42 -2.07
C GLY A 16 13.56 -1.18 -0.77
N LEU A 17 13.53 -0.47 0.37
CA LEU A 17 13.49 -1.11 1.68
C LEU A 17 12.19 -1.90 1.85
N VAL A 18 11.06 -1.30 1.50
CA VAL A 18 9.76 -1.97 1.61
C VAL A 18 9.72 -3.21 0.72
N VAL A 19 10.23 -3.11 -0.50
CA VAL A 19 10.30 -4.27 -1.41
C VAL A 19 11.11 -5.40 -0.78
N ARG A 20 12.26 -5.08 -0.16
CA ARG A 20 13.08 -6.10 0.49
C ARG A 20 12.35 -6.76 1.66
N ILE A 21 11.61 -5.97 2.43
CA ILE A 21 10.81 -6.51 3.53
C ILE A 21 9.75 -7.48 3.00
N LEU A 22 9.03 -7.07 1.96
CA LEU A 22 7.99 -7.91 1.39
C LEU A 22 8.56 -9.21 0.81
N ARG A 23 9.71 -9.14 0.16
CA ARG A 23 10.38 -10.34 -0.34
C ARG A 23 10.81 -11.25 0.79
N GLY A 24 11.27 -10.67 1.90
CA GLY A 24 11.61 -11.45 3.08
C GLY A 24 10.42 -12.19 3.67
N TRP A 25 9.21 -11.69 3.44
CA TRP A 25 7.97 -12.35 3.87
C TRP A 25 7.45 -13.34 2.83
N GLY A 26 8.14 -13.51 1.71
CA GLY A 26 7.81 -14.50 0.71
C GLY A 26 7.07 -14.00 -0.52
N HIS A 27 6.86 -12.70 -0.64
CA HIS A 27 6.17 -12.14 -1.80
C HIS A 27 7.17 -11.92 -2.94
N ALA A 28 6.85 -12.39 -4.13
CA ALA A 28 7.75 -12.31 -5.28
C ALA A 28 7.30 -11.31 -6.32
N ALA A 29 6.00 -11.17 -6.53
CA ALA A 29 5.46 -10.28 -7.56
C ALA A 29 5.19 -8.89 -6.97
N ILE A 30 6.22 -8.04 -6.96
CA ILE A 30 6.15 -6.72 -6.34
C ILE A 30 6.52 -5.66 -7.37
N GLY A 31 5.61 -4.73 -7.63
CA GLY A 31 5.86 -3.58 -8.47
C GLY A 31 6.19 -2.34 -7.66
N GLU A 32 6.73 -1.34 -8.32
CA GLU A 32 7.12 -0.09 -7.70
C GLU A 32 6.60 1.08 -8.52
N ALA A 33 6.16 2.14 -7.85
CA ALA A 33 5.73 3.38 -8.47
C ALA A 33 6.19 4.55 -7.61
N GLY A 34 6.64 5.61 -8.26
CA GLY A 34 7.13 6.80 -7.57
C GLY A 34 6.16 7.97 -7.59
N SER A 35 4.98 7.79 -8.17
CA SER A 35 4.00 8.87 -8.33
C SER A 35 2.60 8.29 -8.47
N VAL A 36 1.59 9.16 -8.38
CA VAL A 36 0.21 8.77 -8.62
C VAL A 36 0.04 8.24 -10.04
N ALA A 37 0.60 8.93 -11.02
CA ALA A 37 0.46 8.53 -12.42
C ALA A 37 1.04 7.12 -12.67
N GLU A 38 2.24 6.87 -12.15
CA GLU A 38 2.86 5.55 -12.29
C GLU A 38 2.06 4.47 -11.60
N ALA A 39 1.51 4.80 -10.42
CA ALA A 39 0.70 3.85 -9.67
C ALA A 39 -0.56 3.45 -10.44
N LEU A 40 -1.25 4.44 -11.03
CA LEU A 40 -2.46 4.16 -11.79
C LEU A 40 -2.16 3.32 -13.03
N ASP A 41 -1.06 3.60 -13.72
CA ASP A 41 -0.65 2.79 -14.86
C ASP A 41 -0.37 1.34 -14.46
N TYR A 42 0.36 1.15 -13.37
CA TYR A 42 0.66 -0.19 -12.88
C TYR A 42 -0.61 -0.95 -12.49
N VAL A 43 -1.49 -0.27 -11.77
CA VAL A 43 -2.72 -0.88 -11.29
C VAL A 43 -3.59 -1.38 -12.44
N ASP A 44 -3.74 -0.56 -13.49
CA ASP A 44 -4.57 -0.94 -14.63
C ASP A 44 -3.97 -2.09 -15.44
N THR A 45 -2.65 -2.21 -15.44
CA THR A 45 -1.95 -3.26 -16.19
C THR A 45 -1.89 -4.58 -15.43
N TRP A 46 -1.55 -4.52 -14.14
CA TRP A 46 -1.19 -5.71 -13.36
C TRP A 46 -2.22 -6.12 -12.33
N ARG A 47 -3.19 -5.27 -12.04
CA ARG A 47 -4.29 -5.50 -11.09
C ARG A 47 -3.78 -6.07 -9.76
N PRO A 48 -2.99 -5.29 -8.99
CA PRO A 48 -2.46 -5.77 -7.72
C PRO A 48 -3.59 -6.04 -6.72
N THR A 49 -3.33 -6.95 -5.80
CA THR A 49 -4.27 -7.26 -4.73
C THR A 49 -3.98 -6.45 -3.48
N VAL A 50 -2.76 -5.97 -3.33
CA VAL A 50 -2.35 -5.14 -2.20
C VAL A 50 -1.54 -3.96 -2.72
N VAL A 51 -1.85 -2.76 -2.24
CA VAL A 51 -1.11 -1.54 -2.59
C VAL A 51 -0.69 -0.85 -1.31
N LEU A 52 0.59 -0.57 -1.18
CA LEU A 52 1.15 0.20 -0.08
C LEU A 52 1.42 1.62 -0.60
N VAL A 53 0.77 2.62 -0.02
CA VAL A 53 0.75 3.97 -0.55
C VAL A 53 1.31 4.96 0.45
N ASP A 54 2.34 5.71 0.05
CA ASP A 54 2.83 6.85 0.83
C ASP A 54 1.85 8.02 0.69
N VAL A 55 1.63 8.73 1.79
CA VAL A 55 0.74 9.90 1.80
C VAL A 55 1.27 11.02 0.91
N GLY A 56 2.58 11.29 0.97
CA GLY A 56 3.17 12.42 0.24
C GLY A 56 3.76 12.00 -1.09
N LEU A 57 3.04 12.23 -2.18
CA LEU A 57 3.52 11.94 -3.53
C LEU A 57 3.71 13.24 -4.31
N PRO A 58 4.61 13.26 -5.32
CA PRO A 58 4.92 14.52 -6.02
C PRO A 58 3.77 15.08 -6.83
N ASP A 59 2.88 14.24 -7.32
CA ASP A 59 1.77 14.65 -8.19
C ASP A 59 0.42 14.41 -7.54
N GLY A 60 0.36 14.20 -6.22
CA GLY A 60 -0.91 14.06 -5.54
C GLY A 60 -0.77 13.52 -4.13
N ASP A 61 -1.91 13.31 -3.52
CA ASP A 61 -2.03 12.87 -2.15
C ASP A 61 -2.33 11.37 -2.15
N GLY A 62 -1.64 10.62 -1.28
CA GLY A 62 -1.86 9.18 -1.16
C GLY A 62 -3.29 8.82 -0.74
N PHE A 63 -3.96 9.70 0.02
CA PHE A 63 -5.36 9.46 0.37
C PHE A 63 -6.27 9.56 -0.86
N ASP A 64 -6.01 10.54 -1.73
CA ASP A 64 -6.76 10.68 -2.97
C ASP A 64 -6.52 9.49 -3.89
N LEU A 65 -5.28 9.04 -3.98
CA LEU A 65 -4.96 7.84 -4.76
C LEU A 65 -5.71 6.64 -4.18
N SER A 66 -5.75 6.49 -2.87
CA SER A 66 -6.48 5.39 -2.23
C SER A 66 -7.96 5.39 -2.60
N ARG A 67 -8.58 6.57 -2.65
CA ARG A 67 -9.98 6.68 -3.05
C ARG A 67 -10.19 6.21 -4.49
N GLN A 68 -9.29 6.58 -5.38
CA GLN A 68 -9.35 6.15 -6.78
C GLN A 68 -9.17 4.64 -6.90
N LEU A 69 -8.25 4.08 -6.13
CA LEU A 69 -7.99 2.63 -6.18
C LEU A 69 -9.17 1.84 -5.64
N ARG A 70 -9.81 2.33 -4.59
CA ARG A 70 -10.96 1.68 -3.99
C ARG A 70 -12.13 1.54 -4.97
N ASP A 71 -12.20 2.43 -5.96
CA ASP A 71 -13.29 2.42 -6.94
C ASP A 71 -13.05 1.47 -8.11
N LYS A 72 -11.91 0.78 -8.13
CA LYS A 72 -11.64 -0.20 -9.20
C LYS A 72 -12.57 -1.41 -9.06
N PRO A 73 -12.89 -2.09 -10.17
CA PRO A 73 -13.88 -3.18 -10.17
C PRO A 73 -13.38 -4.52 -9.61
N TRP A 74 -12.23 -4.55 -8.98
CA TRP A 74 -11.74 -5.74 -8.27
C TRP A 74 -11.32 -5.36 -6.88
N GLU A 75 -11.26 -6.34 -5.98
CA GLU A 75 -10.86 -6.08 -4.61
C GLU A 75 -9.37 -5.78 -4.50
N MET A 76 -9.06 -4.72 -3.77
CA MET A 76 -7.71 -4.29 -3.51
C MET A 76 -7.59 -3.90 -2.04
N ARG A 77 -6.54 -4.40 -1.40
CA ARG A 77 -6.26 -4.04 -0.02
C ARG A 77 -5.25 -2.88 -0.07
N ILE A 78 -5.64 -1.76 0.51
CA ILE A 78 -4.85 -0.54 0.46
C ILE A 78 -4.36 -0.22 1.86
N VAL A 79 -3.04 -0.11 2.01
CA VAL A 79 -2.40 0.28 3.25
C VAL A 79 -1.68 1.59 3.01
N VAL A 80 -1.97 2.59 3.83
CA VAL A 80 -1.33 3.90 3.72
C VAL A 80 -0.23 4.00 4.77
N PHE A 81 0.90 4.55 4.40
CA PHE A 81 1.97 4.82 5.35
C PHE A 81 2.54 6.22 5.17
N SER A 82 3.14 6.76 6.24
CA SER A 82 3.61 8.14 6.26
C SER A 82 4.74 8.29 7.27
N SER A 83 5.62 9.25 7.02
CA SER A 83 6.62 9.66 8.01
C SER A 83 6.00 10.50 9.14
N ASP A 84 4.75 10.95 8.96
CA ASP A 84 4.02 11.74 9.96
C ASP A 84 3.08 10.82 10.74
N ALA A 85 3.28 10.73 12.05
CA ALA A 85 2.51 9.86 12.93
C ALA A 85 1.25 10.54 13.50
N ASP A 86 0.78 11.62 12.90
CA ASP A 86 -0.41 12.34 13.38
C ASP A 86 -1.62 11.39 13.41
N PRO A 87 -2.30 11.26 14.57
CA PRO A 87 -3.49 10.41 14.66
C PRO A 87 -4.59 10.75 13.67
N ALA A 88 -4.66 11.99 13.20
CA ALA A 88 -5.65 12.37 12.19
C ALA A 88 -5.49 11.57 10.89
N ASN A 89 -4.30 11.05 10.62
CA ASN A 89 -4.06 10.26 9.44
C ASN A 89 -4.77 8.91 9.46
N ASN A 90 -5.02 8.35 10.64
CA ASN A 90 -5.80 7.12 10.75
C ASN A 90 -7.22 7.31 10.23
N ALA A 91 -7.86 8.40 10.64
CA ALA A 91 -9.22 8.69 10.21
C ALA A 91 -9.26 9.01 8.71
N ALA A 92 -8.26 9.74 8.21
CA ALA A 92 -8.17 10.05 6.79
C ALA A 92 -7.99 8.80 5.94
N ALA A 93 -7.17 7.86 6.40
CA ALA A 93 -6.95 6.60 5.70
C ALA A 93 -8.24 5.77 5.64
N GLU A 94 -8.96 5.70 6.75
CA GLU A 94 -10.22 4.98 6.83
C GLU A 94 -11.24 5.57 5.86
N ARG A 95 -11.37 6.89 5.85
CA ARG A 95 -12.30 7.57 4.94
C ARG A 95 -11.92 7.36 3.47
N ALA A 96 -10.64 7.18 3.19
CA ALA A 96 -10.15 6.92 1.84
C ALA A 96 -10.33 5.46 1.40
N GLY A 97 -10.78 4.60 2.31
CA GLY A 97 -11.00 3.19 2.00
C GLY A 97 -9.79 2.30 2.22
N ALA A 98 -8.75 2.81 2.88
CA ALA A 98 -7.60 1.99 3.24
C ALA A 98 -7.94 1.07 4.41
N ILE A 99 -7.34 -0.11 4.44
CA ILE A 99 -7.56 -1.08 5.52
C ILE A 99 -6.64 -0.84 6.70
N GLY A 100 -5.64 0.01 6.56
CA GLY A 100 -4.75 0.36 7.66
C GLY A 100 -3.86 1.52 7.33
N PHE A 101 -3.29 2.10 8.39
CA PHE A 101 -2.33 3.18 8.32
C PHE A 101 -1.16 2.85 9.22
N PHE A 102 0.06 3.02 8.72
CA PHE A 102 1.28 2.76 9.50
C PHE A 102 2.26 3.91 9.37
N PRO A 103 2.90 4.32 10.47
CA PRO A 103 4.06 5.18 10.38
C PRO A 103 5.19 4.45 9.65
N LYS A 104 6.02 5.17 8.91
CA LYS A 104 7.12 4.55 8.16
C LYS A 104 8.13 3.84 9.06
N ASP A 105 8.24 4.23 10.32
CA ASP A 105 9.15 3.56 11.25
C ASP A 105 8.60 2.24 11.79
N GLU A 106 7.39 1.85 11.41
CA GLU A 106 6.79 0.58 11.82
C GLU A 106 6.63 -0.40 10.67
N LEU A 107 7.43 -0.24 9.61
CA LEU A 107 7.32 -1.09 8.43
C LEU A 107 7.69 -2.56 8.69
N LEU A 108 8.47 -2.84 9.75
CA LEU A 108 8.81 -4.21 10.12
C LEU A 108 7.79 -4.83 11.08
N SER A 109 6.70 -4.14 11.36
CA SER A 109 5.72 -4.57 12.34
C SER A 109 5.04 -5.88 11.91
N PRO A 110 4.89 -6.84 12.82
CA PRO A 110 4.07 -8.02 12.54
C PRO A 110 2.63 -7.66 12.20
N ALA A 111 2.13 -6.53 12.70
CA ALA A 111 0.79 -6.08 12.38
C ALA A 111 0.65 -5.74 10.90
N LEU A 112 1.67 -5.12 10.31
CA LEU A 112 1.67 -4.81 8.89
C LEU A 112 1.68 -6.10 8.06
N GLN A 113 2.52 -7.06 8.43
CA GLN A 113 2.57 -8.34 7.73
C GLN A 113 1.22 -9.04 7.77
N ARG A 114 0.59 -9.08 8.94
CA ARG A 114 -0.73 -9.70 9.09
C ARG A 114 -1.77 -8.99 8.24
N LEU A 115 -1.71 -7.67 8.20
CA LEU A 115 -2.68 -6.88 7.44
C LEU A 115 -2.57 -7.15 5.94
N ILE A 116 -1.34 -7.26 5.45
CA ILE A 116 -1.08 -7.58 4.04
C ILE A 116 -1.50 -9.01 3.71
N GLU A 117 -1.22 -9.93 4.61
CA GLU A 117 -1.42 -11.36 4.39
C GLU A 117 -2.69 -11.89 5.04
N ASP A 118 -3.54 -11.01 5.55
CA ASP A 118 -4.75 -11.41 6.24
C ASP A 118 -5.65 -12.24 5.33
N ARG A 119 -5.98 -13.43 5.80
CA ARG A 119 -6.77 -14.38 5.07
C ARG A 119 -7.97 -14.82 5.87
N THR A 120 -8.45 -13.91 6.71
CA THR A 120 -9.60 -14.21 7.56
C THR A 120 -10.83 -14.60 6.75
N ASP A 121 -10.94 -14.07 5.55
CA ASP A 121 -12.01 -14.42 4.63
C ASP A 121 -11.85 -15.83 4.07
N ASP A 122 -10.66 -16.40 4.17
CA ASP A 122 -10.38 -17.76 3.73
C ASP A 122 -10.58 -18.79 4.85
N GLU A 123 -10.85 -18.34 6.06
CA GLU A 123 -11.00 -19.21 7.20
C GLU A 123 -12.28 -20.02 7.09
N PRO A 124 -12.19 -21.32 7.35
CA PRO A 124 -13.37 -22.15 7.37
C PRO A 124 -14.31 -21.82 8.52
#